data_5fc35b1ffa9b74445cc8633e9d65e134
#
_entry.id   5fc35b1ffa9b74445cc8633e9d65e134
#
_cell.length_a   1.000
_cell.length_b   1.000
_cell.length_c   1.000
_cell.angle_alpha   90.00
_cell.angle_beta   90.00
_cell.angle_gamma   90.00
#
_symmetry.space_group_name_H-M   'P 1'
#
loop_
_entity.id
_entity.type
_entity.pdbx_description
1 polymer ?
#
loop_
_entity_poly.entity_id
_entity_poly.type
_entity_poly.pdbx_seq_one_letter_code
_entity_poly.pdbx_strand_id
1 'polypeptide(L)'
;MRNTWFTGGLQIADFLSLIKGLNDNIHKGIKGETVCFSDLGEAYSGLSGKGGDDFGYGEPFITYMNVYQNTYISEKDYELVQIAPNEKQNSVQYGDALFTLSSETPEEVSIGAVYLGNTQKLYLNSFCFGIHFYDERVLPQYLAHFISSSSFRRAIYPLAQGSTRFNLQKNDFMKMKFLLPSLEKQGHIANTLDALHCRLANEKSLTEQYILLKKYLLSLMFI
;
A
#
# COMPACT_ATOMS: atom_id res chain seq x y z
N MET A 1 -36.31 -22.45 -7.61
CA MET A 1 -35.65 -21.44 -6.76
C MET A 1 -34.18 -21.40 -7.17
N ARG A 2 -33.75 -20.35 -7.89
CA ARG A 2 -32.35 -20.22 -8.35
C ARG A 2 -31.47 -19.82 -7.15
N ASN A 3 -30.35 -20.54 -7.01
CA ASN A 3 -29.36 -20.36 -5.93
C ASN A 3 -28.81 -18.92 -5.87
N THR A 4 -29.37 -18.07 -5.03
CA THR A 4 -28.91 -16.72 -4.74
C THR A 4 -27.62 -16.66 -3.89
N TRP A 5 -27.06 -17.82 -3.54
CA TRP A 5 -25.89 -17.95 -2.67
C TRP A 5 -24.53 -17.74 -3.37
N PHE A 6 -24.51 -17.74 -4.70
CA PHE A 6 -23.31 -17.46 -5.50
C PHE A 6 -23.10 -15.97 -5.79
N THR A 7 -24.06 -15.11 -5.46
CA THR A 7 -24.06 -13.70 -5.87
C THR A 7 -23.12 -12.81 -5.03
N GLY A 8 -22.87 -13.13 -3.76
CA GLY A 8 -22.02 -12.30 -2.88
C GLY A 8 -20.55 -12.21 -3.31
N GLY A 9 -19.95 -13.33 -3.68
CA GLY A 9 -18.56 -13.37 -4.14
C GLY A 9 -18.34 -12.71 -5.51
N LEU A 10 -19.30 -12.88 -6.42
CA LEU A 10 -19.30 -12.20 -7.72
C LEU A 10 -19.48 -10.68 -7.55
N GLN A 11 -20.40 -10.24 -6.69
CA GLN A 11 -20.61 -8.82 -6.40
C GLN A 11 -19.38 -8.12 -5.80
N ILE A 12 -18.64 -8.79 -4.90
CA ILE A 12 -17.41 -8.25 -4.31
C ILE A 12 -16.30 -8.13 -5.37
N ALA A 13 -16.12 -9.12 -6.23
CA ALA A 13 -15.15 -9.09 -7.31
C ALA A 13 -15.47 -8.00 -8.36
N ASP A 14 -16.74 -7.86 -8.72
CA ASP A 14 -17.23 -6.82 -9.63
C ASP A 14 -17.01 -5.43 -9.04
N PHE A 15 -17.27 -5.26 -7.74
CA PHE A 15 -17.07 -3.99 -7.05
C PHE A 15 -15.58 -3.62 -6.93
N LEU A 16 -14.70 -4.57 -6.65
CA LEU A 16 -13.25 -4.38 -6.71
C LEU A 16 -12.78 -3.94 -8.09
N SER A 17 -13.28 -4.60 -9.15
CA SER A 17 -12.97 -4.24 -10.53
C SER A 17 -13.45 -2.84 -10.87
N LEU A 18 -14.64 -2.45 -10.40
CA LEU A 18 -15.17 -1.11 -10.59
C LEU A 18 -14.31 -0.04 -9.89
N ILE A 19 -13.92 -0.25 -8.63
CA ILE A 19 -13.04 0.67 -7.89
C ILE A 19 -11.71 0.84 -8.61
N LYS A 20 -11.09 -0.27 -9.05
CA LYS A 20 -9.84 -0.24 -9.81
C LYS A 20 -10.01 0.53 -11.12
N GLY A 21 -11.06 0.23 -11.89
CA GLY A 21 -11.35 0.93 -13.15
C GLY A 21 -11.60 2.42 -12.95
N LEU A 22 -12.27 2.82 -11.86
CA LEU A 22 -12.48 4.22 -11.51
C LEU A 22 -11.16 4.90 -11.14
N ASN A 23 -10.33 4.28 -10.29
CA ASN A 23 -9.02 4.79 -9.93
C ASN A 23 -8.15 5.01 -11.19
N ASP A 24 -8.11 4.04 -12.08
CA ASP A 24 -7.37 4.11 -13.34
C ASP A 24 -7.86 5.25 -14.26
N ASN A 25 -9.17 5.41 -14.40
CA ASN A 25 -9.76 6.46 -15.23
C ASN A 25 -9.50 7.85 -14.66
N ILE A 26 -9.60 8.02 -13.35
CA ILE A 26 -9.29 9.29 -12.67
C ILE A 26 -7.85 9.69 -12.95
N HIS A 27 -6.89 8.78 -12.75
CA HIS A 27 -5.46 9.09 -12.89
C HIS A 27 -4.99 9.19 -14.35
N LYS A 28 -5.69 8.57 -15.29
CA LYS A 28 -5.41 8.71 -16.74
C LYS A 28 -5.71 10.11 -17.26
N GLY A 29 -6.71 10.79 -16.72
CA GLY A 29 -7.17 12.12 -17.14
C GLY A 29 -6.67 13.28 -16.28
N ILE A 30 -5.75 13.04 -15.35
CA ILE A 30 -5.30 14.06 -14.40
C ILE A 30 -4.55 15.19 -15.11
N LYS A 31 -4.85 16.43 -14.68
CA LYS A 31 -4.09 17.64 -15.02
C LYS A 31 -3.48 18.19 -13.74
N GLY A 32 -2.26 18.67 -13.83
CA GLY A 32 -1.55 19.21 -12.67
C GLY A 32 -0.14 19.69 -13.05
N GLU A 33 0.64 19.98 -12.04
CA GLU A 33 2.05 20.32 -12.15
C GLU A 33 2.87 19.05 -12.45
N THR A 34 3.87 19.16 -13.31
CA THR A 34 4.83 18.07 -13.53
C THR A 34 5.88 18.10 -12.44
N VAL A 35 5.95 17.05 -11.64
CA VAL A 35 6.88 16.89 -10.53
C VAL A 35 7.57 15.53 -10.60
N CYS A 36 8.63 15.34 -9.81
CA CYS A 36 9.20 14.03 -9.53
C CYS A 36 9.28 13.83 -7.99
N PHE A 37 9.49 12.59 -7.55
CA PHE A 37 9.56 12.32 -6.11
C PHE A 37 10.69 13.07 -5.41
N SER A 38 11.83 13.29 -6.09
CA SER A 38 12.94 14.09 -5.54
C SER A 38 12.63 15.57 -5.35
N ASP A 39 11.57 16.10 -6.01
CA ASP A 39 11.11 17.47 -5.77
C ASP A 39 10.22 17.57 -4.54
N LEU A 40 9.66 16.44 -4.12
CA LEU A 40 8.64 16.33 -3.06
C LEU A 40 9.17 15.78 -1.75
N GLY A 41 10.27 15.00 -1.79
CA GLY A 41 10.76 14.33 -0.61
C GLY A 41 12.14 13.68 -0.80
N GLU A 42 12.63 13.06 0.25
CA GLU A 42 13.88 12.30 0.22
C GLU A 42 13.63 10.81 0.50
N ALA A 43 14.36 9.95 -0.21
CA ALA A 43 14.26 8.52 -0.04
C ALA A 43 15.21 8.00 1.04
N TYR A 44 14.70 7.13 1.91
CA TYR A 44 15.50 6.44 2.93
C TYR A 44 15.38 4.91 2.76
N SER A 45 16.37 4.20 3.25
CA SER A 45 16.40 2.72 3.22
C SER A 45 15.74 2.17 4.48
N GLY A 46 15.14 0.97 4.37
CA GLY A 46 14.73 0.19 5.53
C GLY A 46 15.89 -0.28 6.38
N LEU A 47 15.61 -1.18 7.33
CA LEU A 47 16.57 -1.76 8.28
C LEU A 47 17.85 -2.22 7.60
N SER A 48 18.99 -1.97 8.24
CA SER A 48 20.31 -2.41 7.80
C SER A 48 21.03 -3.17 8.92
N GLY A 49 21.87 -4.15 8.54
CA GLY A 49 22.72 -4.87 9.48
C GLY A 49 21.98 -5.80 10.45
N LYS A 50 20.74 -6.22 10.14
CA LYS A 50 19.94 -7.13 10.97
C LYS A 50 20.06 -8.57 10.49
N GLY A 51 20.25 -9.51 11.43
CA GLY A 51 20.24 -10.96 11.22
C GLY A 51 18.96 -11.61 11.77
N GLY A 52 18.83 -12.92 11.56
CA GLY A 52 17.65 -13.67 12.00
C GLY A 52 17.38 -13.55 13.51
N ASP A 53 18.43 -13.50 14.32
CA ASP A 53 18.33 -13.42 15.78
C ASP A 53 17.86 -12.06 16.32
N ASP A 54 17.85 -11.02 15.47
CA ASP A 54 17.38 -9.69 15.84
C ASP A 54 15.85 -9.54 15.75
N PHE A 55 15.13 -10.52 15.19
CA PHE A 55 13.71 -10.44 14.97
C PHE A 55 12.89 -11.20 16.02
N GLY A 56 11.63 -10.78 16.20
CA GLY A 56 10.66 -11.40 17.12
C GLY A 56 10.50 -10.67 18.45
N TYR A 57 11.29 -9.64 18.74
CA TYR A 57 11.21 -8.83 19.96
C TYR A 57 11.79 -7.42 19.73
N GLY A 58 11.47 -6.48 20.62
CA GLY A 58 11.98 -5.10 20.59
C GLY A 58 10.98 -4.09 20.02
N GLU A 59 11.42 -3.29 19.06
CA GLU A 59 10.62 -2.20 18.48
C GLU A 59 9.82 -2.68 17.25
N PRO A 60 8.68 -2.08 16.94
CA PRO A 60 7.85 -2.48 15.79
C PRO A 60 8.52 -2.14 14.45
N PHE A 61 8.34 -3.01 13.46
CA PHE A 61 8.69 -2.71 12.09
C PHE A 61 7.63 -3.18 11.10
N ILE A 62 7.55 -2.47 9.98
CA ILE A 62 6.67 -2.77 8.85
C ILE A 62 7.32 -3.85 7.99
N THR A 63 6.64 -5.00 7.85
CA THR A 63 7.12 -6.11 7.04
C THR A 63 7.02 -5.83 5.54
N TYR A 64 7.76 -6.58 4.72
CA TYR A 64 7.62 -6.54 3.26
C TYR A 64 6.17 -6.80 2.82
N MET A 65 5.52 -7.81 3.40
CA MET A 65 4.15 -8.20 3.05
C MET A 65 3.12 -7.12 3.42
N ASN A 66 3.35 -6.38 4.51
CA ASN A 66 2.49 -5.27 4.88
C ASN A 66 2.51 -4.15 3.81
N VAL A 67 3.70 -3.83 3.26
CA VAL A 67 3.83 -2.89 2.14
C VAL A 67 3.23 -3.45 0.86
N TYR A 68 3.45 -4.74 0.58
CA TYR A 68 3.05 -5.38 -0.68
C TYR A 68 1.54 -5.56 -0.82
N GLN A 69 0.83 -5.89 0.27
CA GLN A 69 -0.58 -6.30 0.23
C GLN A 69 -1.57 -5.17 0.50
N ASN A 70 -1.11 -4.05 1.05
CA ASN A 70 -2.00 -3.00 1.55
C ASN A 70 -1.87 -1.70 0.74
N THR A 71 -2.95 -0.93 0.71
CA THR A 71 -2.93 0.46 0.23
C THR A 71 -2.45 1.41 1.34
N TYR A 72 -2.87 1.14 2.57
CA TYR A 72 -2.42 1.77 3.80
C TYR A 72 -1.78 0.74 4.70
N ILE A 73 -0.69 1.10 5.36
CA ILE A 73 0.00 0.21 6.28
C ILE A 73 -0.92 -0.21 7.42
N SER A 74 -0.98 -1.51 7.69
CA SER A 74 -1.78 -2.11 8.75
C SER A 74 -0.95 -2.22 10.02
N GLU A 75 -1.39 -1.60 11.11
CA GLU A 75 -0.72 -1.71 12.41
C GLU A 75 -0.80 -3.12 13.03
N LYS A 76 -1.79 -3.92 12.58
CA LYS A 76 -1.98 -5.29 13.06
C LYS A 76 -0.93 -6.27 12.51
N ASP A 77 -0.27 -5.88 11.41
CA ASP A 77 0.69 -6.70 10.67
C ASP A 77 2.13 -6.26 10.92
N TYR A 78 2.38 -5.57 12.04
CA TYR A 78 3.74 -5.27 12.48
C TYR A 78 4.38 -6.52 13.08
N GLU A 79 5.68 -6.64 12.86
CA GLU A 79 6.54 -7.56 13.57
C GLU A 79 7.53 -6.76 14.43
N LEU A 80 8.36 -7.46 15.22
CA LEU A 80 9.28 -6.84 16.15
C LEU A 80 10.72 -7.07 15.73
N VAL A 81 11.57 -6.05 15.95
CA VAL A 81 13.01 -6.10 15.69
C VAL A 81 13.78 -5.43 16.82
N GLN A 82 14.89 -6.04 17.23
CA GLN A 82 15.77 -5.45 18.23
C GLN A 82 16.57 -4.31 17.60
N ILE A 83 16.53 -3.13 18.22
CA ILE A 83 17.37 -1.97 17.88
C ILE A 83 18.28 -1.66 19.07
N ALA A 84 19.58 -1.73 18.88
CA ALA A 84 20.54 -1.42 19.94
C ALA A 84 20.53 0.08 20.27
N PRO A 85 20.82 0.50 21.53
CA PRO A 85 20.73 1.90 21.96
C PRO A 85 21.54 2.90 21.13
N ASN A 86 22.67 2.45 20.54
CA ASN A 86 23.56 3.29 19.74
C ASN A 86 23.39 3.05 18.21
N GLU A 87 22.43 2.26 17.83
CA GLU A 87 22.16 1.92 16.43
C GLU A 87 21.35 3.02 15.75
N LYS A 88 21.83 3.47 14.59
CA LYS A 88 21.12 4.46 13.78
C LYS A 88 20.35 3.74 12.67
N GLN A 89 19.03 3.78 12.76
CA GLN A 89 18.13 3.27 11.74
C GLN A 89 17.16 4.38 11.33
N ASN A 90 16.71 4.37 10.10
CA ASN A 90 15.65 5.29 9.64
C ASN A 90 14.31 4.83 10.23
N SER A 91 13.53 5.78 10.74
CA SER A 91 12.18 5.54 11.25
C SER A 91 11.13 6.00 10.23
N VAL A 92 10.02 5.29 10.18
CA VAL A 92 8.86 5.66 9.37
C VAL A 92 8.07 6.75 10.07
N GLN A 93 7.55 7.72 9.29
CA GLN A 93 6.78 8.85 9.78
C GLN A 93 5.40 8.90 9.10
N TYR A 94 4.45 9.59 9.72
CA TYR A 94 3.15 9.83 9.12
C TYR A 94 3.28 10.47 7.73
N GLY A 95 2.54 9.94 6.77
CA GLY A 95 2.55 10.43 5.40
C GLY A 95 3.60 9.79 4.50
N ASP A 96 4.51 8.99 5.04
CA ASP A 96 5.54 8.31 4.23
C ASP A 96 4.92 7.36 3.20
N ALA A 97 5.45 7.40 1.99
CA ALA A 97 5.21 6.38 0.99
C ALA A 97 6.30 5.31 1.06
N LEU A 98 5.90 4.06 1.20
CA LEU A 98 6.79 2.91 1.36
C LEU A 98 6.68 2.02 0.14
N PHE A 99 7.80 1.51 -0.37
CA PHE A 99 7.87 0.73 -1.61
C PHE A 99 8.76 -0.49 -1.46
N THR A 100 8.38 -1.59 -2.10
CA THR A 100 9.22 -2.78 -2.21
C THR A 100 10.36 -2.55 -3.20
N LEU A 101 11.58 -3.02 -2.88
CA LEU A 101 12.76 -2.89 -3.73
C LEU A 101 12.88 -3.98 -4.78
N SER A 102 12.36 -5.16 -4.50
CA SER A 102 12.50 -6.31 -5.40
C SER A 102 11.22 -7.13 -5.47
N SER A 103 11.03 -7.83 -6.59
CA SER A 103 9.92 -8.75 -6.83
C SER A 103 10.33 -9.92 -7.71
N GLU A 104 9.48 -10.93 -7.83
CA GLU A 104 9.67 -12.07 -8.74
C GLU A 104 9.24 -11.74 -10.17
N THR A 105 8.37 -10.77 -10.35
CA THR A 105 7.89 -10.31 -11.65
C THR A 105 8.14 -8.82 -11.84
N PRO A 106 8.40 -8.35 -13.07
CA PRO A 106 8.66 -6.94 -13.33
C PRO A 106 7.43 -6.05 -13.07
N GLU A 107 6.22 -6.60 -13.19
CA GLU A 107 4.97 -5.91 -12.93
C GLU A 107 4.77 -5.58 -11.45
N GLU A 108 5.41 -6.32 -10.56
CA GLU A 108 5.27 -6.18 -9.09
C GLU A 108 6.40 -5.36 -8.45
N VAL A 109 7.40 -4.95 -9.23
CA VAL A 109 8.46 -4.08 -8.71
C VAL A 109 7.88 -2.79 -8.16
N SER A 110 8.35 -2.39 -6.99
CA SER A 110 7.94 -1.15 -6.33
C SER A 110 6.42 -1.04 -6.09
N ILE A 111 5.78 -2.13 -5.67
CA ILE A 111 4.46 -2.02 -5.05
C ILE A 111 4.64 -1.21 -3.76
N GLY A 112 3.69 -0.32 -3.51
CA GLY A 112 3.80 0.60 -2.39
C GLY A 112 2.51 0.77 -1.61
N ALA A 113 2.69 1.21 -0.36
CA ALA A 113 1.64 1.58 0.57
C ALA A 113 2.02 2.89 1.27
N VAL A 114 1.03 3.56 1.87
CA VAL A 114 1.25 4.80 2.61
C VAL A 114 0.98 4.58 4.09
N TYR A 115 1.84 5.16 4.92
CA TYR A 115 1.69 5.10 6.37
C TYR A 115 0.89 6.30 6.89
N LEU A 116 -0.21 6.03 7.61
CA LEU A 116 -1.09 7.04 8.21
C LEU A 116 -1.18 6.93 9.73
N GLY A 117 -0.36 6.07 10.34
CA GLY A 117 -0.34 5.90 11.80
C GLY A 117 0.56 6.90 12.52
N ASN A 118 0.66 6.74 13.83
CA ASN A 118 1.46 7.59 14.70
C ASN A 118 2.38 6.79 15.65
N THR A 119 2.67 5.54 15.31
CA THR A 119 3.54 4.66 16.08
C THR A 119 4.95 5.26 16.15
N GLN A 120 5.44 5.49 17.34
CA GLN A 120 6.82 5.96 17.55
C GLN A 120 7.81 4.82 17.32
N LYS A 121 9.03 5.16 16.87
CA LYS A 121 10.12 4.20 16.61
C LYS A 121 9.68 3.05 15.71
N LEU A 122 8.96 3.35 14.66
CA LEU A 122 8.53 2.39 13.67
C LEU A 122 9.59 2.28 12.57
N TYR A 123 10.02 1.05 12.28
CA TYR A 123 11.05 0.80 11.27
C TYR A 123 10.48 0.12 10.04
N LEU A 124 11.27 0.01 8.98
CA LEU A 124 10.84 -0.54 7.68
C LEU A 124 11.73 -1.73 7.32
N ASN A 125 11.15 -2.77 6.75
CA ASN A 125 11.87 -3.95 6.27
C ASN A 125 13.02 -3.59 5.32
N SER A 126 14.15 -4.31 5.40
CA SER A 126 15.35 -4.07 4.60
C SER A 126 15.18 -4.20 3.09
N PHE A 127 14.16 -4.94 2.63
CA PHE A 127 13.78 -5.08 1.21
C PHE A 127 12.77 -4.02 0.75
N CYS A 128 12.59 -2.97 1.54
CA CYS A 128 11.76 -1.82 1.22
C CYS A 128 12.56 -0.51 1.35
N PHE A 129 12.02 0.55 0.79
CA PHE A 129 12.48 1.93 1.01
C PHE A 129 11.27 2.83 1.25
N GLY A 130 11.48 3.93 1.94
CA GLY A 130 10.46 4.95 2.18
C GLY A 130 10.85 6.27 1.56
N ILE A 131 9.88 7.18 1.44
CA ILE A 131 10.04 8.58 1.07
C ILE A 131 9.43 9.43 2.16
N HIS A 132 10.26 10.28 2.79
CA HIS A 132 9.80 11.38 3.64
C HIS A 132 9.47 12.58 2.78
N PHE A 133 8.27 13.12 2.89
CA PHE A 133 7.86 14.30 2.14
C PHE A 133 8.28 15.58 2.87
N TYR A 134 8.75 16.59 2.12
CA TYR A 134 9.23 17.86 2.68
C TYR A 134 8.12 18.78 3.15
N ASP A 135 6.95 18.67 2.52
CA ASP A 135 5.83 19.57 2.71
C ASP A 135 4.48 18.88 2.40
N GLU A 136 3.39 19.62 2.56
CA GLU A 136 2.02 19.14 2.41
C GLU A 136 1.48 19.25 0.97
N ARG A 137 2.32 19.39 -0.06
CA ARG A 137 1.87 19.43 -1.46
C ARG A 137 1.25 18.13 -1.91
N VAL A 138 1.60 17.03 -1.27
CA VAL A 138 1.05 15.70 -1.55
C VAL A 138 0.22 15.24 -0.37
N LEU A 139 -1.09 15.06 -0.60
CA LEU A 139 -1.97 14.46 0.39
C LEU A 139 -1.68 12.95 0.49
N PRO A 140 -1.32 12.40 1.67
CA PRO A 140 -0.96 10.99 1.80
C PRO A 140 -2.05 10.02 1.32
N GLN A 141 -3.33 10.33 1.59
CA GLN A 141 -4.46 9.52 1.14
C GLN A 141 -4.59 9.49 -0.38
N TYR A 142 -4.38 10.64 -1.05
CA TYR A 142 -4.33 10.70 -2.52
C TYR A 142 -3.18 9.85 -3.07
N LEU A 143 -2.00 9.99 -2.46
CA LEU A 143 -0.79 9.29 -2.88
C LEU A 143 -0.99 7.77 -2.86
N ALA A 144 -1.62 7.23 -1.83
CA ALA A 144 -1.91 5.80 -1.71
C ALA A 144 -2.72 5.26 -2.90
N HIS A 145 -3.70 6.01 -3.38
CA HIS A 145 -4.47 5.65 -4.56
C HIS A 145 -3.70 5.87 -5.87
N PHE A 146 -2.90 6.95 -5.95
CA PHE A 146 -2.08 7.25 -7.11
C PHE A 146 -1.05 6.15 -7.37
N ILE A 147 -0.29 5.72 -6.36
CA ILE A 147 0.75 4.69 -6.51
C ILE A 147 0.19 3.30 -6.83
N SER A 148 -1.08 3.05 -6.52
CA SER A 148 -1.79 1.83 -6.89
C SER A 148 -2.44 1.87 -8.28
N SER A 149 -2.47 3.04 -8.94
CA SER A 149 -3.10 3.20 -10.26
C SER A 149 -2.30 2.50 -11.36
N SER A 150 -3.00 2.02 -12.40
CA SER A 150 -2.37 1.40 -13.57
C SER A 150 -1.46 2.37 -14.34
N SER A 151 -1.73 3.68 -14.26
CA SER A 151 -0.89 4.71 -14.88
C SER A 151 0.48 4.77 -14.22
N PHE A 152 0.51 4.80 -12.89
CA PHE A 152 1.73 4.78 -12.11
C PHE A 152 2.49 3.44 -12.28
N ARG A 153 1.78 2.31 -12.18
CA ARG A 153 2.38 0.97 -12.35
C ARG A 153 3.05 0.82 -13.72
N ARG A 154 2.41 1.28 -14.81
CA ARG A 154 3.01 1.26 -16.15
C ARG A 154 4.23 2.16 -16.28
N ALA A 155 4.30 3.29 -15.56
CA ALA A 155 5.45 4.18 -15.56
C ALA A 155 6.65 3.56 -14.82
N ILE A 156 6.42 2.71 -13.81
CA ILE A 156 7.48 2.01 -13.07
C ILE A 156 8.03 0.80 -13.83
N TYR A 157 7.20 0.09 -14.57
CA TYR A 157 7.58 -1.15 -15.26
C TYR A 157 8.92 -1.07 -16.02
N PRO A 158 9.22 -0.01 -16.79
CA PRO A 158 10.50 0.11 -17.48
C PRO A 158 11.71 0.29 -16.56
N LEU A 159 11.51 0.63 -15.28
CA LEU A 159 12.57 0.81 -14.29
C LEU A 159 12.97 -0.50 -13.60
N ALA A 160 12.21 -1.59 -13.85
CA ALA A 160 12.51 -2.91 -13.32
C ALA A 160 13.73 -3.50 -14.04
N GLN A 161 14.75 -3.90 -13.28
CA GLN A 161 16.00 -4.47 -13.80
C GLN A 161 16.23 -5.85 -13.21
N GLY A 162 16.53 -6.81 -14.08
CA GLY A 162 16.82 -8.18 -13.69
C GLY A 162 16.21 -9.21 -14.65
N SER A 163 16.48 -10.48 -14.42
CA SER A 163 15.97 -11.59 -15.25
C SER A 163 15.23 -12.66 -14.45
N THR A 164 15.65 -12.95 -13.23
CA THR A 164 15.01 -13.92 -12.32
C THR A 164 14.45 -13.25 -11.09
N ARG A 165 15.05 -12.15 -10.68
CA ARG A 165 14.57 -11.25 -9.64
C ARG A 165 14.72 -9.82 -10.13
N PHE A 166 13.64 -9.10 -10.10
CA PHE A 166 13.60 -7.74 -10.60
C PHE A 166 13.83 -6.76 -9.44
N ASN A 167 14.73 -5.82 -9.64
CA ASN A 167 15.08 -4.80 -8.66
C ASN A 167 14.80 -3.41 -9.23
N LEU A 168 14.44 -2.48 -8.35
CA LEU A 168 14.26 -1.09 -8.68
C LEU A 168 15.52 -0.29 -8.39
N GLN A 169 15.94 0.54 -9.35
CA GLN A 169 16.96 1.56 -9.11
C GLN A 169 16.32 2.79 -8.45
N LYS A 170 16.59 2.96 -7.15
CA LYS A 170 15.98 4.02 -6.32
C LYS A 170 16.16 5.43 -6.93
N ASN A 171 17.34 5.72 -7.47
CA ASN A 171 17.64 7.02 -8.07
C ASN A 171 16.80 7.32 -9.33
N ASP A 172 16.54 6.32 -10.16
CA ASP A 172 15.72 6.47 -11.36
C ASP A 172 14.26 6.63 -10.98
N PHE A 173 13.79 5.89 -9.99
CA PHE A 173 12.45 6.03 -9.42
C PHE A 173 12.21 7.45 -8.88
N MET A 174 13.15 7.99 -8.09
CA MET A 174 13.01 9.34 -7.51
C MET A 174 12.94 10.44 -8.59
N LYS A 175 13.52 10.22 -9.77
CA LYS A 175 13.48 11.15 -10.90
C LYS A 175 12.30 10.94 -11.85
N MET A 176 11.47 9.93 -11.60
CA MET A 176 10.29 9.64 -12.43
C MET A 176 9.30 10.80 -12.35
N LYS A 177 8.93 11.35 -13.52
CA LYS A 177 8.00 12.47 -13.62
C LYS A 177 6.55 12.00 -13.65
N PHE A 178 5.70 12.72 -12.93
CA PHE A 178 4.26 12.52 -12.94
C PHE A 178 3.51 13.84 -12.75
N LEU A 179 2.20 13.82 -12.99
CA LEU A 179 1.33 14.99 -12.81
C LEU A 179 0.74 14.99 -11.41
N LEU A 180 0.98 16.07 -10.66
CA LEU A 180 0.41 16.30 -9.34
C LEU A 180 -0.73 17.31 -9.43
N PRO A 181 -2.00 16.93 -9.13
CA PRO A 181 -3.12 17.85 -9.16
C PRO A 181 -3.11 18.77 -7.93
N SER A 182 -3.97 19.80 -7.95
CA SER A 182 -4.17 20.68 -6.79
C SER A 182 -4.61 19.90 -5.55
N LEU A 183 -4.28 20.38 -4.36
CA LEU A 183 -4.67 19.75 -3.08
C LEU A 183 -6.18 19.52 -2.96
N GLU A 184 -6.99 20.47 -3.43
CA GLU A 184 -8.45 20.31 -3.49
C GLU A 184 -8.84 19.06 -4.30
N LYS A 185 -8.26 18.90 -5.50
CA LYS A 185 -8.53 17.75 -6.36
C LYS A 185 -7.99 16.46 -5.78
N GLN A 186 -6.82 16.48 -5.14
CA GLN A 186 -6.28 15.35 -4.39
C GLN A 186 -7.26 14.90 -3.31
N GLY A 187 -7.80 15.84 -2.51
CA GLY A 187 -8.77 15.55 -1.46
C GLY A 187 -10.07 14.95 -1.99
N HIS A 188 -10.61 15.48 -3.10
CA HIS A 188 -11.80 14.90 -3.73
C HIS A 188 -11.58 13.46 -4.22
N ILE A 189 -10.43 13.19 -4.84
CA ILE A 189 -10.08 11.85 -5.32
C ILE A 189 -9.93 10.88 -4.14
N ALA A 190 -9.14 11.25 -3.14
CA ALA A 190 -8.91 10.45 -1.95
C ALA A 190 -10.23 10.09 -1.25
N ASN A 191 -11.03 11.09 -0.91
CA ASN A 191 -12.32 10.91 -0.22
C ASN A 191 -13.27 9.98 -1.01
N THR A 192 -13.32 10.12 -2.34
CA THR A 192 -14.17 9.27 -3.18
C THR A 192 -13.72 7.81 -3.15
N LEU A 193 -12.43 7.57 -3.34
CA LEU A 193 -11.87 6.21 -3.38
C LEU A 193 -11.88 5.55 -2.00
N ASP A 194 -11.56 6.29 -0.93
CA ASP A 194 -11.63 5.80 0.45
C ASP A 194 -13.05 5.42 0.85
N ALA A 195 -14.06 6.22 0.48
CA ALA A 195 -15.45 5.90 0.73
C ALA A 195 -15.88 4.58 0.04
N LEU A 196 -15.41 4.35 -1.18
CA LEU A 196 -15.68 3.10 -1.92
C LEU A 196 -14.96 1.90 -1.28
N HIS A 197 -13.70 2.07 -0.88
CA HIS A 197 -12.95 1.02 -0.16
C HIS A 197 -13.57 0.69 1.19
N CYS A 198 -14.02 1.70 1.94
CA CYS A 198 -14.74 1.51 3.21
C CYS A 198 -16.04 0.71 2.99
N ARG A 199 -16.82 1.06 1.97
CA ARG A 199 -18.03 0.31 1.61
C ARG A 199 -17.70 -1.15 1.26
N LEU A 200 -16.65 -1.38 0.47
CA LEU A 200 -16.22 -2.73 0.11
C LEU A 200 -15.81 -3.55 1.36
N ALA A 201 -15.09 -2.94 2.30
CA ALA A 201 -14.69 -3.59 3.55
C ALA A 201 -15.92 -3.99 4.39
N ASN A 202 -16.93 -3.11 4.48
CA ASN A 202 -18.18 -3.39 5.16
C ASN A 202 -18.96 -4.56 4.51
N GLU A 203 -19.04 -4.60 3.18
CA GLU A 203 -19.71 -5.70 2.45
C GLU A 203 -18.99 -7.04 2.65
N LYS A 204 -17.65 -7.03 2.69
CA LYS A 204 -16.85 -8.23 3.00
C LYS A 204 -17.13 -8.73 4.41
N SER A 205 -17.06 -7.84 5.40
CA SER A 205 -17.33 -8.18 6.81
C SER A 205 -18.73 -8.74 7.01
N LEU A 206 -19.72 -8.12 6.38
CA LEU A 206 -21.11 -8.60 6.42
C LEU A 206 -21.25 -10.00 5.80
N THR A 207 -20.60 -10.24 4.68
CA THR A 207 -20.58 -11.56 4.02
C THR A 207 -19.97 -12.64 4.92
N GLU A 208 -18.85 -12.33 5.58
CA GLU A 208 -18.21 -13.24 6.55
C GLU A 208 -19.14 -13.57 7.72
N GLN A 209 -19.81 -12.57 8.28
CA GLN A 209 -20.79 -12.76 9.35
C GLN A 209 -21.96 -13.66 8.92
N TYR A 210 -22.48 -13.48 7.70
CA TYR A 210 -23.52 -14.37 7.17
C TYR A 210 -23.03 -15.80 6.97
N ILE A 211 -21.79 -16.01 6.54
CA ILE A 211 -21.19 -17.34 6.41
C ILE A 211 -21.08 -18.02 7.78
N LEU A 212 -20.63 -17.29 8.81
CA LEU A 212 -20.55 -17.81 10.18
C LEU A 212 -21.93 -18.16 10.74
N LEU A 213 -22.90 -17.27 10.59
CA LEU A 213 -24.28 -17.51 11.00
C LEU A 213 -24.88 -18.73 10.31
N LYS A 214 -24.65 -18.87 8.99
CA LYS A 214 -25.10 -20.06 8.26
C LYS A 214 -24.49 -21.34 8.82
N LYS A 215 -23.17 -21.35 9.09
CA LYS A 215 -22.50 -22.53 9.69
C LYS A 215 -23.11 -22.88 11.05
N TYR A 216 -23.36 -21.88 11.89
CA TYR A 216 -23.98 -22.05 13.19
C TYR A 216 -25.38 -22.65 13.08
N LEU A 217 -26.25 -22.11 12.24
CA LEU A 217 -27.61 -22.61 12.04
C LEU A 217 -27.61 -24.06 11.50
N LEU A 218 -26.73 -24.38 10.56
CA LEU A 218 -26.59 -25.76 10.07
C LEU A 218 -26.14 -26.72 11.17
N SER A 219 -25.25 -26.31 12.07
CA SER A 219 -24.83 -27.16 13.19
C SER A 219 -25.98 -27.47 14.16
N LEU A 220 -26.94 -26.56 14.30
CA LEU A 220 -28.14 -26.81 15.14
C LEU A 220 -29.16 -27.73 14.48
N MET A 221 -29.14 -27.87 13.14
CA MET A 221 -30.08 -28.71 12.40
C MET A 221 -29.67 -30.18 12.29
N PHE A 222 -28.39 -30.48 12.55
CA PHE A 222 -27.83 -31.83 12.43
C PHE A 222 -27.30 -32.40 13.74
N ILE A 223 -27.82 -31.93 14.89
CA ILE A 223 -27.62 -32.52 16.22
C ILE A 223 -28.65 -33.55 16.51
#